data_de28994fc366f1e13ca22302f0786d3e
#
_entry.id   de28994fc366f1e13ca22302f0786d3e
#
_cell.length_a   1.000
_cell.length_b   1.000
_cell.length_c   1.000
_cell.angle_alpha   90.00
_cell.angle_beta   90.00
_cell.angle_gamma   90.00
#
_symmetry.space_group_name_H-M   'P 1'
#
loop_
_entity.id
_entity.type
_entity.pdbx_description
1 polymer ?
#
loop_
_entity_poly.entity_id
_entity_poly.type
_entity_poly.pdbx_seq_one_letter_code
_entity_poly.pdbx_strand_id
1 'polypeptide(L)'
;MSPERHIRPVLAIAACLATLASAARGAPIERIVNPSIDMNRFLAIANEAAGYRESRRISEAEFIRLSRQPGTMVLDARSTEKYDQLHVRGAIHLSFPDITAASLHAAIPDSNTCILIYCNNNFTGALGPFPAKLPAASLNLSTFIALYTYGYRNVYELGPLIDMRESNLEFESSAGGR
;
A
#
# COMPACT_ATOMS: atom_id res chain seq x y z
N MET A 1 -90.06 -7.49 40.31
CA MET A 1 -88.75 -7.58 40.95
C MET A 1 -87.80 -8.10 39.87
N SER A 2 -87.03 -7.18 39.23
CA SER A 2 -86.00 -7.51 38.22
C SER A 2 -84.67 -7.03 38.76
N PRO A 3 -83.61 -7.81 38.70
CA PRO A 3 -82.28 -7.36 39.11
C PRO A 3 -81.59 -6.66 37.93
N GLU A 4 -81.15 -5.45 38.15
CA GLU A 4 -80.30 -4.67 37.25
C GLU A 4 -78.90 -5.31 37.19
N ARG A 5 -78.45 -5.53 35.98
CA ARG A 5 -77.06 -5.92 35.69
C ARG A 5 -76.19 -4.66 35.51
N HIS A 6 -75.28 -4.46 36.41
CA HIS A 6 -74.24 -3.44 36.24
C HIS A 6 -73.21 -3.94 35.20
N ILE A 7 -73.16 -3.25 34.07
CA ILE A 7 -72.07 -3.38 33.07
C ILE A 7 -70.98 -2.39 33.45
N ARG A 8 -69.85 -2.88 33.86
CA ARG A 8 -68.67 -2.07 34.07
C ARG A 8 -67.94 -1.88 32.74
N PRO A 9 -67.48 -0.65 32.38
CA PRO A 9 -66.74 -0.44 31.15
C PRO A 9 -65.30 -0.88 31.29
N VAL A 10 -64.89 -1.81 30.39
CA VAL A 10 -63.48 -2.13 30.14
C VAL A 10 -63.04 -1.20 29.03
N LEU A 11 -62.49 -0.03 29.39
CA LEU A 11 -61.85 0.88 28.44
C LEU A 11 -60.80 1.69 29.21
N ALA A 12 -59.54 1.23 29.19
CA ALA A 12 -58.38 2.08 29.41
C ALA A 12 -57.08 1.25 29.54
N ILE A 13 -56.69 0.41 28.54
CA ILE A 13 -55.32 -0.10 28.42
C ILE A 13 -55.01 -0.24 26.94
N ALA A 14 -54.93 0.85 26.19
CA ALA A 14 -54.44 0.83 24.80
C ALA A 14 -53.68 2.07 24.39
N ALA A 15 -53.23 2.90 25.32
CA ALA A 15 -52.58 4.19 24.99
C ALA A 15 -51.12 4.36 25.40
N CYS A 16 -50.43 3.31 25.89
CA CYS A 16 -49.04 3.44 26.39
C CYS A 16 -47.97 2.67 25.61
N LEU A 17 -48.27 2.12 24.47
CA LEU A 17 -47.27 1.33 23.66
C LEU A 17 -46.77 2.04 22.38
N ALA A 18 -47.15 3.29 22.11
CA ALA A 18 -46.77 3.99 20.89
C ALA A 18 -45.62 5.00 21.01
N THR A 19 -44.99 5.18 22.16
CA THR A 19 -43.98 6.24 22.39
C THR A 19 -42.55 5.74 22.60
N LEU A 20 -42.24 4.44 22.43
CA LEU A 20 -40.89 3.89 22.65
C LEU A 20 -40.12 3.53 21.36
N ALA A 21 -40.66 3.83 20.18
CA ALA A 21 -40.02 3.48 18.90
C ALA A 21 -39.25 4.64 18.21
N SER A 22 -39.02 5.80 18.89
CA SER A 22 -38.45 6.99 18.27
C SER A 22 -37.05 7.39 18.77
N ALA A 23 -36.38 6.59 19.59
CA ALA A 23 -35.12 7.00 20.25
C ALA A 23 -33.84 6.30 19.76
N ALA A 24 -33.84 5.66 18.60
CA ALA A 24 -32.64 5.01 18.08
C ALA A 24 -32.26 5.48 16.65
N ARG A 25 -32.52 6.76 16.32
CA ARG A 25 -31.77 7.39 15.24
C ARG A 25 -30.50 7.94 15.85
N GLY A 26 -29.40 7.19 15.70
CA GLY A 26 -28.07 7.67 16.07
C GLY A 26 -27.85 9.09 15.48
N ALA A 27 -27.21 9.97 16.25
CA ALA A 27 -26.85 11.28 15.76
C ALA A 27 -26.17 11.14 14.38
N PRO A 28 -26.44 12.02 13.42
CA PRO A 28 -25.80 11.97 12.13
C PRO A 28 -24.28 12.01 12.34
N ILE A 29 -23.57 11.01 11.79
CA ILE A 29 -22.10 10.96 11.84
C ILE A 29 -21.60 12.20 11.10
N GLU A 30 -21.00 13.12 11.83
CA GLU A 30 -20.38 14.30 11.24
C GLU A 30 -19.31 13.86 10.24
N ARG A 31 -19.41 14.31 9.01
CA ARG A 31 -18.45 13.99 7.97
C ARG A 31 -17.16 14.76 8.21
N ILE A 32 -16.16 14.08 8.75
CA ILE A 32 -14.81 14.65 8.92
C ILE A 32 -14.16 14.76 7.54
N VAL A 33 -13.80 15.97 7.13
CA VAL A 33 -13.15 16.26 5.84
C VAL A 33 -11.70 16.68 6.09
N ASN A 34 -10.76 15.97 5.46
CA ASN A 34 -9.36 16.39 5.39
C ASN A 34 -8.96 16.48 3.90
N PRO A 35 -8.78 17.68 3.35
CA PRO A 35 -8.45 17.87 1.93
C PRO A 35 -7.07 17.36 1.55
N SER A 36 -6.21 17.02 2.52
CA SER A 36 -4.89 16.46 2.30
C SER A 36 -4.88 14.92 2.25
N ILE A 37 -6.05 14.27 2.41
CA ILE A 37 -6.20 12.81 2.35
C ILE A 37 -7.36 12.49 1.40
N ASP A 38 -7.04 11.93 0.23
CA ASP A 38 -8.01 11.62 -0.82
C ASP A 38 -8.02 10.13 -1.16
N MET A 39 -8.85 9.37 -0.46
CA MET A 39 -9.04 7.93 -0.68
C MET A 39 -9.59 7.62 -2.07
N ASN A 40 -10.53 8.44 -2.57
CA ASN A 40 -11.13 8.19 -3.88
C ASN A 40 -10.09 8.36 -4.99
N ARG A 41 -9.27 9.40 -4.91
CA ARG A 41 -8.19 9.64 -5.86
C ARG A 41 -7.11 8.55 -5.75
N PHE A 42 -6.77 8.12 -4.53
CA PHE A 42 -5.84 7.01 -4.32
C PHE A 42 -6.34 5.73 -5.01
N LEU A 43 -7.61 5.35 -4.81
CA LEU A 43 -8.18 4.14 -5.43
C LEU A 43 -8.22 4.25 -6.96
N ALA A 44 -8.55 5.41 -7.51
CA ALA A 44 -8.54 5.63 -8.96
C ALA A 44 -7.13 5.44 -9.53
N ILE A 45 -6.13 6.08 -8.94
CA ILE A 45 -4.72 5.96 -9.35
C ILE A 45 -4.21 4.52 -9.16
N ALA A 46 -4.57 3.85 -8.06
CA ALA A 46 -4.16 2.48 -7.81
C ALA A 46 -4.69 1.52 -8.88
N ASN A 47 -5.94 1.70 -9.35
CA ASN A 47 -6.52 0.92 -10.43
C ASN A 47 -5.81 1.19 -11.78
N GLU A 48 -5.53 2.45 -12.11
CA GLU A 48 -4.76 2.80 -13.30
C GLU A 48 -3.36 2.17 -13.26
N ALA A 49 -2.66 2.34 -12.13
CA ALA A 49 -1.33 1.81 -11.91
C ALA A 49 -1.30 0.27 -11.97
N ALA A 50 -2.34 -0.41 -11.47
CA ALA A 50 -2.44 -1.87 -11.52
C ALA A 50 -2.45 -2.37 -12.96
N GLY A 51 -3.29 -1.79 -13.84
CA GLY A 51 -3.31 -2.15 -15.25
C GLY A 51 -1.97 -1.85 -15.95
N TYR A 52 -1.37 -0.70 -15.66
CA TYR A 52 -0.08 -0.32 -16.23
C TYR A 52 1.07 -1.23 -15.78
N ARG A 53 1.05 -1.69 -14.54
CA ARG A 53 2.05 -2.56 -13.92
C ARG A 53 2.12 -3.95 -14.55
N GLU A 54 1.03 -4.48 -15.14
CA GLU A 54 0.98 -5.85 -15.70
C GLU A 54 2.13 -6.13 -16.67
N SER A 55 2.44 -5.19 -17.55
CA SER A 55 3.54 -5.30 -18.53
C SER A 55 4.90 -4.85 -17.99
N ARG A 56 4.99 -4.49 -16.71
CA ARG A 56 6.19 -3.93 -16.06
C ARG A 56 6.80 -4.85 -15.01
N ARG A 57 6.24 -6.05 -14.85
CA ARG A 57 6.79 -7.10 -14.01
C ARG A 57 7.75 -7.93 -14.86
N ILE A 58 9.02 -7.88 -14.54
CA ILE A 58 10.09 -8.48 -15.35
C ILE A 58 10.78 -9.63 -14.62
N SER A 59 11.40 -10.51 -15.39
CA SER A 59 12.21 -11.61 -14.85
C SER A 59 13.48 -11.10 -14.17
N GLU A 60 14.13 -11.94 -13.37
CA GLU A 60 15.42 -11.62 -12.78
C GLU A 60 16.48 -11.31 -13.84
N ALA A 61 16.55 -12.11 -14.90
CA ALA A 61 17.50 -11.91 -15.98
C ALA A 61 17.32 -10.55 -16.67
N GLU A 62 16.07 -10.14 -16.89
CA GLU A 62 15.75 -8.85 -17.50
C GLU A 62 16.05 -7.69 -16.52
N PHE A 63 15.76 -7.87 -15.21
CA PHE A 63 16.11 -6.93 -14.18
C PHE A 63 17.63 -6.66 -14.15
N ILE A 64 18.44 -7.73 -14.15
CA ILE A 64 19.90 -7.65 -14.21
C ILE A 64 20.35 -6.98 -15.51
N ARG A 65 19.75 -7.32 -16.66
CA ARG A 65 20.10 -6.72 -17.94
C ARG A 65 19.83 -5.21 -17.93
N LEU A 66 18.68 -4.78 -17.44
CA LEU A 66 18.31 -3.36 -17.37
C LEU A 66 19.13 -2.60 -16.32
N SER A 67 19.44 -3.19 -15.17
CA SER A 67 20.23 -2.52 -14.12
C SER A 67 21.63 -2.10 -14.60
N ARG A 68 22.16 -2.76 -15.63
CA ARG A 68 23.47 -2.46 -16.23
C ARG A 68 23.41 -1.41 -17.33
N GLN A 69 22.21 -0.95 -17.71
CA GLN A 69 22.07 0.07 -18.76
C GLN A 69 22.37 1.47 -18.21
N PRO A 70 23.10 2.32 -18.94
CA PRO A 70 23.29 3.71 -18.55
C PRO A 70 21.95 4.43 -18.33
N GLY A 71 21.82 5.19 -17.27
CA GLY A 71 20.61 5.94 -16.94
C GLY A 71 19.51 5.11 -16.30
N THR A 72 19.74 3.81 -15.99
CA THR A 72 18.84 3.00 -15.19
C THR A 72 19.23 3.09 -13.73
N MET A 73 18.23 3.17 -12.84
CA MET A 73 18.40 3.23 -11.40
C MET A 73 17.65 2.10 -10.72
N VAL A 74 18.29 1.41 -9.79
CA VAL A 74 17.64 0.44 -8.90
C VAL A 74 17.26 1.18 -7.63
N LEU A 75 15.98 1.20 -7.28
CA LEU A 75 15.46 1.87 -6.09
C LEU A 75 15.07 0.84 -5.01
N ASP A 76 15.67 0.96 -3.85
CA ASP A 76 15.27 0.25 -2.64
C ASP A 76 14.45 1.18 -1.72
N ALA A 77 13.16 0.89 -1.60
CA ALA A 77 12.24 1.68 -0.78
C ALA A 77 11.99 1.07 0.62
N ARG A 78 12.77 0.07 1.02
CA ARG A 78 12.69 -0.53 2.36
C ARG A 78 13.20 0.44 3.44
N SER A 79 13.10 0.06 4.71
CA SER A 79 13.69 0.85 5.79
C SER A 79 15.22 0.89 5.66
N THR A 80 15.84 1.95 6.17
CA THR A 80 17.31 2.10 6.22
C THR A 80 17.98 0.90 6.86
N GLU A 81 17.41 0.38 7.96
CA GLU A 81 17.92 -0.83 8.62
C GLU A 81 18.01 -2.02 7.66
N LYS A 82 16.98 -2.26 6.84
CA LYS A 82 16.93 -3.41 5.91
C LYS A 82 17.82 -3.20 4.69
N TYR A 83 17.91 -1.98 4.22
CA TYR A 83 18.87 -1.59 3.19
C TYR A 83 20.31 -1.81 3.67
N ASP A 84 20.67 -1.28 4.86
CA ASP A 84 22.02 -1.41 5.42
C ASP A 84 22.43 -2.87 5.67
N GLN A 85 21.48 -3.72 6.08
CA GLN A 85 21.73 -5.14 6.29
C GLN A 85 22.10 -5.85 4.99
N LEU A 86 21.32 -5.65 3.93
CA LEU A 86 21.57 -6.26 2.61
C LEU A 86 20.67 -5.63 1.56
N HIS A 87 21.23 -5.20 0.43
CA HIS A 87 20.51 -4.64 -0.71
C HIS A 87 21.13 -5.10 -2.03
N VAL A 88 20.39 -4.95 -3.14
CA VAL A 88 20.91 -5.21 -4.48
C VAL A 88 22.03 -4.22 -4.75
N ARG A 89 23.19 -4.70 -5.20
CA ARG A 89 24.37 -3.89 -5.43
C ARG A 89 24.08 -2.71 -6.36
N GLY A 90 24.51 -1.52 -5.92
CA GLY A 90 24.31 -0.28 -6.65
C GLY A 90 22.90 0.31 -6.56
N ALA A 91 22.03 -0.27 -5.74
CA ALA A 91 20.71 0.33 -5.50
C ALA A 91 20.85 1.64 -4.71
N ILE A 92 20.09 2.65 -5.12
CA ILE A 92 19.89 3.85 -4.32
C ILE A 92 18.82 3.60 -3.27
N HIS A 93 18.97 4.23 -2.10
CA HIS A 93 18.00 4.11 -1.03
C HIS A 93 17.14 5.37 -0.91
N LEU A 94 15.82 5.19 -0.93
CA LEU A 94 14.84 6.19 -0.53
C LEU A 94 13.69 5.46 0.18
N SER A 95 13.69 5.48 1.51
CA SER A 95 12.70 4.80 2.33
C SER A 95 11.28 5.23 1.96
N PHE A 96 10.35 4.29 1.84
CA PHE A 96 8.97 4.57 1.40
C PHE A 96 8.27 5.70 2.18
N PRO A 97 8.38 5.78 3.53
CA PRO A 97 7.80 6.90 4.28
C PRO A 97 8.37 8.27 3.92
N ASP A 98 9.58 8.32 3.34
CA ASP A 98 10.28 9.56 3.00
C ASP A 98 10.03 9.97 1.53
N ILE A 99 9.23 9.20 0.79
CA ILE A 99 8.88 9.52 -0.59
C ILE A 99 7.96 10.75 -0.63
N THR A 100 8.50 11.84 -1.17
CA THR A 100 7.83 13.09 -1.48
C THR A 100 8.20 13.55 -2.88
N ALA A 101 7.52 14.57 -3.43
CA ALA A 101 7.93 15.15 -4.71
C ALA A 101 9.38 15.67 -4.66
N ALA A 102 9.77 16.30 -3.55
CA ALA A 102 11.10 16.87 -3.38
C ALA A 102 12.19 15.78 -3.26
N SER A 103 11.97 14.74 -2.44
CA SER A 103 12.94 13.66 -2.27
C SER A 103 13.10 12.81 -3.52
N LEU A 104 12.01 12.56 -4.26
CA LEU A 104 12.06 11.87 -5.56
C LEU A 104 12.85 12.70 -6.58
N HIS A 105 12.57 14.00 -6.68
CA HIS A 105 13.31 14.86 -7.61
C HIS A 105 14.80 14.96 -7.25
N ALA A 106 15.13 14.95 -5.98
CA ALA A 106 16.53 14.94 -5.54
C ALA A 106 17.24 13.63 -5.86
N ALA A 107 16.56 12.47 -5.68
CA ALA A 107 17.14 11.16 -5.94
C ALA A 107 17.09 10.77 -7.44
N ILE A 108 16.03 11.15 -8.14
CA ILE A 108 15.74 10.81 -9.54
C ILE A 108 15.22 12.06 -10.26
N PRO A 109 16.13 12.95 -10.70
CA PRO A 109 15.73 14.26 -11.27
C PRO A 109 14.92 14.17 -12.57
N ASP A 110 15.16 13.13 -13.40
CA ASP A 110 14.43 12.92 -14.65
C ASP A 110 13.33 11.88 -14.46
N SER A 111 12.07 12.28 -14.62
CA SER A 111 10.91 11.39 -14.53
C SER A 111 10.85 10.30 -15.60
N ASN A 112 11.65 10.41 -16.67
CA ASN A 112 11.80 9.38 -17.71
C ASN A 112 12.86 8.32 -17.37
N THR A 113 13.63 8.51 -16.30
CA THR A 113 14.61 7.53 -15.82
C THR A 113 13.98 6.14 -15.74
N CYS A 114 14.68 5.12 -16.25
CA CYS A 114 14.30 3.74 -16.03
C CYS A 114 14.55 3.38 -14.56
N ILE A 115 13.48 3.09 -13.82
CA ILE A 115 13.53 2.77 -12.40
C ILE A 115 13.18 1.29 -12.23
N LEU A 116 14.05 0.56 -11.58
CA LEU A 116 13.84 -0.83 -11.19
C LEU A 116 13.54 -0.90 -9.70
N ILE A 117 12.44 -1.53 -9.32
CA ILE A 117 12.08 -1.71 -7.91
C ILE A 117 12.06 -3.18 -7.51
N TYR A 118 12.38 -3.43 -6.26
CA TYR A 118 12.24 -4.73 -5.59
C TYR A 118 11.86 -4.53 -4.12
N CYS A 119 11.44 -5.60 -3.45
CA CYS A 119 11.14 -5.53 -2.02
C CYS A 119 11.40 -6.86 -1.30
N ASN A 120 11.04 -6.92 -0.02
CA ASN A 120 11.19 -8.11 0.81
C ASN A 120 10.53 -9.36 0.19
N ASN A 121 9.37 -9.20 -0.44
CA ASN A 121 8.59 -10.31 -0.99
C ASN A 121 9.16 -10.90 -2.29
N ASN A 122 10.27 -10.37 -2.78
CA ASN A 122 10.96 -10.96 -3.93
C ASN A 122 11.93 -12.07 -3.52
N PHE A 123 12.26 -12.18 -2.23
CA PHE A 123 13.34 -13.09 -1.80
C PHE A 123 12.92 -14.04 -0.70
N THR A 124 13.42 -15.27 -0.79
CA THR A 124 13.39 -16.28 0.27
C THR A 124 14.82 -16.63 0.69
N GLY A 125 14.96 -17.31 1.84
CA GLY A 125 16.28 -17.78 2.31
C GLY A 125 17.09 -16.75 3.11
N ALA A 126 16.63 -15.48 3.24
CA ALA A 126 17.31 -14.42 4.02
C ALA A 126 16.31 -13.60 4.82
N LEU A 127 15.66 -14.23 5.81
CA LEU A 127 14.57 -13.60 6.58
C LEU A 127 14.99 -12.35 7.38
N GLY A 128 16.24 -12.24 7.78
CA GLY A 128 16.74 -11.05 8.48
C GLY A 128 16.62 -9.78 7.65
N PRO A 129 17.34 -9.65 6.53
CA PRO A 129 17.26 -8.47 5.67
C PRO A 129 15.98 -8.40 4.84
N PHE A 130 15.34 -9.55 4.48
CA PHE A 130 14.14 -9.62 3.65
C PHE A 130 12.97 -10.32 4.36
N PRO A 131 12.41 -9.72 5.44
CA PRO A 131 11.25 -10.29 6.13
C PRO A 131 10.02 -10.25 5.22
N ALA A 132 9.40 -11.40 4.96
CA ALA A 132 8.21 -11.50 4.13
C ALA A 132 7.02 -10.74 4.74
N LYS A 133 6.26 -10.07 3.89
CA LYS A 133 4.99 -9.41 4.22
C LYS A 133 3.83 -10.17 3.58
N LEU A 134 2.61 -9.94 4.08
CA LEU A 134 1.42 -10.41 3.37
C LEU A 134 1.43 -9.92 1.92
N PRO A 135 1.00 -10.73 0.94
CA PRO A 135 1.06 -10.34 -0.48
C PRO A 135 0.41 -8.99 -0.78
N ALA A 136 -0.76 -8.71 -0.19
CA ALA A 136 -1.47 -7.44 -0.36
C ALA A 136 -0.79 -6.24 0.36
N ALA A 137 0.18 -6.49 1.24
CA ALA A 137 0.99 -5.48 1.92
C ALA A 137 2.42 -5.43 1.39
N SER A 138 2.67 -6.01 0.22
CA SER A 138 3.97 -5.96 -0.45
C SER A 138 4.37 -4.52 -0.74
N LEU A 139 5.61 -4.17 -0.37
CA LEU A 139 6.11 -2.81 -0.55
C LEU A 139 6.23 -2.42 -2.03
N ASN A 140 6.44 -3.37 -2.93
CA ASN A 140 6.43 -3.11 -4.37
C ASN A 140 5.10 -2.50 -4.84
N LEU A 141 3.96 -2.96 -4.31
CA LEU A 141 2.66 -2.39 -4.66
C LEU A 141 2.58 -0.91 -4.29
N SER A 142 2.91 -0.59 -3.03
CA SER A 142 2.90 0.78 -2.53
C SER A 142 3.89 1.68 -3.27
N THR A 143 5.12 1.17 -3.50
CA THR A 143 6.18 1.91 -4.19
C THR A 143 5.80 2.19 -5.64
N PHE A 144 5.26 1.18 -6.36
CA PHE A 144 4.83 1.36 -7.74
C PHE A 144 3.72 2.41 -7.87
N ILE A 145 2.68 2.32 -7.00
CA ILE A 145 1.57 3.29 -6.99
C ILE A 145 2.09 4.69 -6.64
N ALA A 146 3.01 4.82 -5.67
CA ALA A 146 3.59 6.11 -5.31
C ALA A 146 4.36 6.72 -6.46
N LEU A 147 5.30 5.99 -7.08
CA LEU A 147 6.05 6.47 -8.25
C LEU A 147 5.11 6.87 -9.39
N TYR A 148 4.08 6.07 -9.65
CA TYR A 148 3.05 6.38 -10.64
C TYR A 148 2.29 7.67 -10.30
N THR A 149 1.95 7.88 -9.02
CA THR A 149 1.27 9.09 -8.53
C THR A 149 2.11 10.34 -8.73
N TYR A 150 3.42 10.24 -8.54
CA TYR A 150 4.38 11.33 -8.74
C TYR A 150 4.84 11.53 -10.19
N GLY A 151 4.26 10.77 -11.14
CA GLY A 151 4.50 10.98 -12.57
C GLY A 151 5.60 10.12 -13.19
N TYR A 152 6.29 9.29 -12.41
CA TYR A 152 7.28 8.34 -12.95
C TYR A 152 6.57 7.19 -13.65
N ARG A 153 6.83 7.01 -14.94
CA ARG A 153 6.15 5.99 -15.77
C ARG A 153 7.08 4.88 -16.23
N ASN A 154 8.37 5.13 -16.28
CA ASN A 154 9.36 4.15 -16.72
C ASN A 154 9.85 3.27 -15.57
N VAL A 155 8.88 2.68 -14.82
CA VAL A 155 9.12 1.87 -13.63
C VAL A 155 8.89 0.40 -13.97
N TYR A 156 9.84 -0.46 -13.59
CA TYR A 156 9.75 -1.91 -13.70
C TYR A 156 9.97 -2.57 -12.34
N GLU A 157 9.31 -3.68 -12.13
CA GLU A 157 9.32 -4.41 -10.87
C GLU A 157 9.95 -5.80 -11.07
N LEU A 158 10.84 -6.19 -10.18
CA LEU A 158 11.28 -7.57 -10.06
C LEU A 158 10.06 -8.46 -9.79
N GLY A 159 9.69 -9.33 -10.75
CA GLY A 159 8.43 -10.08 -10.71
C GLY A 159 8.46 -11.36 -9.88
N PRO A 160 9.54 -12.18 -9.96
CA PRO A 160 9.56 -13.50 -9.33
C PRO A 160 9.80 -13.44 -7.82
N LEU A 161 9.44 -14.56 -7.15
CA LEU A 161 9.97 -14.94 -5.85
C LEU A 161 11.22 -15.77 -6.08
N ILE A 162 12.34 -15.35 -5.52
CA ILE A 162 13.68 -15.89 -5.78
C ILE A 162 14.27 -16.45 -4.48
N ASP A 163 14.80 -17.67 -4.51
CA ASP A 163 15.67 -18.15 -3.44
C ASP A 163 17.02 -17.42 -3.56
N MET A 164 17.45 -16.74 -2.54
CA MET A 164 18.69 -15.96 -2.57
C MET A 164 19.94 -16.81 -2.83
N ARG A 165 19.89 -18.12 -2.55
CA ARG A 165 20.99 -19.06 -2.85
C ARG A 165 21.12 -19.36 -4.33
N GLU A 166 20.06 -19.13 -5.10
CA GLU A 166 19.96 -19.41 -6.54
C GLU A 166 19.92 -18.10 -7.38
N SER A 167 19.90 -16.95 -6.70
CA SER A 167 19.84 -15.63 -7.35
C SER A 167 21.14 -15.32 -8.09
N ASN A 168 21.01 -14.74 -9.28
CA ASN A 168 22.11 -14.15 -10.03
C ASN A 168 22.29 -12.65 -9.76
N LEU A 169 21.46 -12.06 -8.90
CA LEU A 169 21.62 -10.68 -8.42
C LEU A 169 22.84 -10.61 -7.49
N GLU A 170 23.56 -9.52 -7.61
CA GLU A 170 24.63 -9.20 -6.68
C GLU A 170 24.08 -8.38 -5.54
N PHE A 171 24.48 -8.70 -4.32
CA PHE A 171 24.06 -8.01 -3.10
C PHE A 171 25.26 -7.42 -2.37
N GLU A 172 25.00 -6.34 -1.64
CA GLU A 172 25.98 -5.70 -0.77
C GLU A 172 25.33 -5.22 0.53
N SER A 173 26.18 -4.93 1.53
CA SER A 173 25.76 -4.44 2.84
C SER A 173 26.45 -3.12 3.12
N SER A 174 25.72 -2.13 3.63
CA SER A 174 26.29 -0.85 4.09
C SER A 174 26.63 -0.88 5.58
N ALA A 175 26.25 -1.92 6.33
CA ALA A 175 26.44 -2.02 7.78
C ALA A 175 27.91 -2.17 8.24
N GLY A 176 28.85 -2.42 7.33
CA GLY A 176 30.28 -2.63 7.64
C GLY A 176 31.19 -1.41 7.44
N GLY A 177 30.64 -0.26 7.05
CA GLY A 177 31.40 0.94 6.66
C GLY A 177 31.36 2.11 7.64
N ARG A 178 30.95 1.90 8.90
CA ARG A 178 30.97 2.96 9.95
C ARG A 178 31.97 2.65 11.01
#